data_5d32dad65bc836ac36612dd6fffc1878
#
_entry.id   5d32dad65bc836ac36612dd6fffc1878
#
_cell.length_a   1.000
_cell.length_b   1.000
_cell.length_c   1.000
_cell.angle_alpha   90.00
_cell.angle_beta   90.00
_cell.angle_gamma   90.00
#
_symmetry.space_group_name_H-M   'P 1'
#
loop_
_entity.id
_entity.type
_entity.pdbx_description
1 polymer ?
#
loop_
_entity_poly.entity_id
_entity_poly.type
_entity_poly.pdbx_seq_one_letter_code
_entity_poly.pdbx_strand_id
1 'polypeptide(L)'
;YQWKWGYDYLKGEGEGIAFLSTLDVSQRAMSDAGKPEGDNYLLKVDHPLVVPMGKKVRIITTANDVIHAWMVPAFGVKQDAIPGFVRDTWFRAEKPGDFYGQCAELCGKEHAYMPIHVKVLPQDEYTAWVAGEKKRLAALADDPAKVWTLAELVARGEKVYAANCAACHQENGKG
;
A
#
# COMPACT_ATOMS: atom_id res chain seq x y z
N TYR A 1 -1.28 -9.19 -2.72
CA TYR A 1 -2.48 -9.83 -2.10
C TYR A 1 -3.74 -9.48 -2.89
N GLN A 2 -4.74 -10.31 -2.80
CA GLN A 2 -6.10 -9.98 -3.26
C GLN A 2 -6.80 -9.10 -2.18
N TRP A 3 -7.06 -7.83 -2.36
CA TRP A 3 -6.72 -6.95 -3.49
C TRP A 3 -6.12 -5.69 -2.92
N LYS A 4 -4.85 -5.74 -2.60
CA LYS A 4 -4.06 -4.69 -1.99
C LYS A 4 -2.57 -4.92 -2.23
N TRP A 5 -1.79 -3.86 -2.08
CA TRP A 5 -0.33 -3.96 -2.10
C TRP A 5 0.23 -3.92 -0.68
N GLY A 6 1.18 -4.80 -0.38
CA GLY A 6 2.04 -4.70 0.79
C GLY A 6 3.39 -4.13 0.38
N TYR A 7 3.88 -3.14 1.10
CA TYR A 7 5.18 -2.54 0.88
C TYR A 7 6.07 -2.72 2.09
N ASP A 8 7.26 -3.27 1.87
CA ASP A 8 8.33 -3.42 2.85
C ASP A 8 9.57 -2.69 2.36
N TYR A 9 10.05 -1.72 3.10
CA TYR A 9 11.30 -1.02 2.80
C TYR A 9 12.47 -1.83 3.35
N LEU A 10 13.17 -2.53 2.46
CA LEU A 10 14.19 -3.51 2.83
C LEU A 10 15.57 -2.90 3.05
N LYS A 11 15.84 -1.73 2.47
CA LYS A 11 17.16 -1.06 2.55
C LYS A 11 17.02 0.46 2.43
N GLY A 12 18.05 1.16 2.90
CA GLY A 12 18.15 2.61 2.85
C GLY A 12 17.52 3.29 4.06
N GLU A 13 17.26 4.59 3.94
CA GLU A 13 16.72 5.40 5.06
C GLU A 13 15.37 4.87 5.58
N GLY A 14 14.54 4.36 4.68
CA GLY A 14 13.22 3.80 5.01
C GLY A 14 13.24 2.39 5.58
N GLU A 15 14.41 1.75 5.72
CA GLU A 15 14.50 0.37 6.20
C GLU A 15 13.69 0.10 7.46
N GLY A 16 12.89 -0.97 7.44
CA GLY A 16 11.99 -1.36 8.53
C GLY A 16 10.59 -0.73 8.46
N ILE A 17 10.32 0.17 7.51
CA ILE A 17 8.95 0.65 7.27
C ILE A 17 8.20 -0.43 6.50
N ALA A 18 7.02 -0.81 6.98
CA ALA A 18 6.12 -1.75 6.33
C ALA A 18 4.66 -1.32 6.50
N PHE A 19 3.86 -1.44 5.44
CA PHE A 19 2.44 -1.11 5.48
C PHE A 19 1.66 -1.79 4.34
N LEU A 20 0.35 -1.82 4.50
CA LEU A 20 -0.59 -2.16 3.44
C LEU A 20 -1.09 -0.88 2.76
N SER A 21 -1.29 -0.96 1.46
CA SER A 21 -1.85 0.10 0.63
C SER A 21 -3.12 -0.42 -0.01
N THR A 22 -4.24 0.20 0.31
CA THR A 22 -5.58 -0.17 -0.18
C THR A 22 -6.22 0.99 -0.91
N LEU A 23 -7.21 0.69 -1.75
CA LEU A 23 -8.03 1.73 -2.37
C LEU A 23 -8.64 2.63 -1.29
N ASP A 24 -8.54 3.94 -1.49
CA ASP A 24 -9.14 4.93 -0.59
C ASP A 24 -10.66 4.70 -0.46
N VAL A 25 -11.17 4.78 0.77
CA VAL A 25 -12.57 4.49 1.11
C VAL A 25 -13.54 5.36 0.32
N SER A 26 -13.19 6.64 0.07
CA SER A 26 -14.02 7.54 -0.72
C SER A 26 -14.15 7.08 -2.18
N GLN A 27 -13.07 6.52 -2.74
CA GLN A 27 -13.07 5.98 -4.09
C GLN A 27 -13.97 4.74 -4.22
N ARG A 28 -13.95 3.90 -3.19
CA ARG A 28 -14.85 2.75 -3.09
C ARG A 28 -16.31 3.20 -3.03
N ALA A 29 -16.63 4.14 -2.17
CA ALA A 29 -17.98 4.68 -2.02
C ALA A 29 -18.52 5.30 -3.33
N MET A 30 -17.68 6.01 -4.08
CA MET A 30 -18.04 6.54 -5.40
C MET A 30 -18.34 5.43 -6.41
N SER A 31 -17.53 4.37 -6.40
CA SER A 31 -17.72 3.21 -7.28
C SER A 31 -19.03 2.49 -6.96
N ASP A 32 -19.28 2.19 -5.70
CA ASP A 32 -20.47 1.47 -5.24
C ASP A 32 -21.76 2.28 -5.51
N ALA A 33 -21.66 3.61 -5.46
CA ALA A 33 -22.75 4.51 -5.82
C ALA A 33 -22.94 4.69 -7.34
N GLY A 34 -22.04 4.16 -8.17
CA GLY A 34 -22.04 4.37 -9.62
C GLY A 34 -21.80 5.83 -10.04
N LYS A 35 -21.11 6.61 -9.21
CA LYS A 35 -20.82 8.04 -9.41
C LYS A 35 -19.33 8.32 -9.45
N PRO A 36 -18.64 7.93 -10.54
CA PRO A 36 -17.21 8.22 -10.68
C PRO A 36 -17.00 9.74 -10.81
N GLU A 37 -16.16 10.30 -9.95
CA GLU A 37 -15.84 11.73 -9.94
C GLU A 37 -14.33 11.96 -9.79
N GLY A 38 -13.82 12.97 -10.51
CA GLY A 38 -12.45 13.44 -10.42
C GLY A 38 -11.43 12.68 -11.28
N ASP A 39 -10.31 13.36 -11.56
CA ASP A 39 -9.28 12.89 -12.51
C ASP A 39 -8.54 11.63 -12.08
N ASN A 40 -8.55 11.30 -10.78
CA ASN A 40 -7.84 10.15 -10.20
C ASN A 40 -8.81 9.11 -9.61
N TYR A 41 -9.98 8.96 -10.24
CA TYR A 41 -10.94 7.93 -9.84
C TYR A 41 -10.33 6.53 -9.88
N LEU A 42 -10.50 5.78 -8.79
CA LEU A 42 -9.91 4.45 -8.53
C LEU A 42 -8.37 4.40 -8.56
N LEU A 43 -7.67 5.54 -8.40
CA LEU A 43 -6.21 5.59 -8.36
C LEU A 43 -5.64 6.02 -7.01
N LYS A 44 -6.46 6.59 -6.13
CA LYS A 44 -6.03 7.01 -4.79
C LYS A 44 -6.01 5.84 -3.82
N VAL A 45 -5.00 5.83 -2.97
CA VAL A 45 -4.85 4.85 -1.89
C VAL A 45 -4.74 5.55 -0.53
N ASP A 46 -5.00 4.80 0.53
CA ASP A 46 -4.83 5.25 1.91
C ASP A 46 -3.35 5.52 2.27
N HIS A 47 -2.44 4.64 1.82
CA HIS A 47 -0.99 4.73 2.09
C HIS A 47 -0.18 4.63 0.79
N PRO A 48 0.23 5.76 0.18
CA PRO A 48 1.09 5.76 -1.00
C PRO A 48 2.48 5.16 -0.73
N LEU A 49 3.06 4.52 -1.74
CA LEU A 49 4.49 4.21 -1.75
C LEU A 49 5.29 5.50 -1.90
N VAL A 50 6.11 5.84 -0.92
CA VAL A 50 6.91 7.08 -0.95
C VAL A 50 8.36 6.77 -1.29
N VAL A 51 8.93 7.48 -2.27
CA VAL A 51 10.30 7.26 -2.73
C VAL A 51 11.03 8.57 -2.93
N PRO A 52 12.38 8.58 -2.78
CA PRO A 52 13.17 9.80 -3.01
C PRO A 52 13.37 10.08 -4.49
N MET A 53 13.31 11.35 -4.88
CA MET A 53 13.62 11.83 -6.22
C MET A 53 15.10 11.58 -6.58
N GLY A 54 15.36 11.25 -7.84
CA GLY A 54 16.69 11.11 -8.41
C GLY A 54 17.44 9.85 -7.97
N LYS A 55 16.91 9.03 -7.10
CA LYS A 55 17.54 7.78 -6.65
C LYS A 55 17.04 6.58 -7.45
N LYS A 56 17.90 5.59 -7.61
CA LYS A 56 17.49 4.29 -8.16
C LYS A 56 16.72 3.52 -7.11
N VAL A 57 15.44 3.27 -7.37
CA VAL A 57 14.55 2.47 -6.52
C VAL A 57 14.42 1.08 -7.13
N ARG A 58 14.82 0.06 -6.41
CA ARG A 58 14.62 -1.33 -6.79
C ARG A 58 13.30 -1.82 -6.20
N ILE A 59 12.43 -2.32 -7.04
CA ILE A 59 11.17 -2.95 -6.65
C ILE A 59 11.35 -4.46 -6.74
N ILE A 60 11.11 -5.14 -5.63
CA ILE A 60 11.11 -6.60 -5.55
C ILE A 60 9.65 -7.04 -5.39
N THR A 61 9.19 -7.94 -6.23
CA THR A 61 7.80 -8.38 -6.26
C THR A 61 7.67 -9.88 -5.99
N THR A 62 6.65 -10.23 -5.25
CA THR A 62 6.13 -11.59 -5.07
C THR A 62 4.63 -11.51 -4.76
N ALA A 63 3.94 -12.63 -4.69
CA ALA A 63 2.54 -12.69 -4.28
C ALA A 63 2.31 -13.83 -3.30
N ASN A 64 1.28 -13.72 -2.46
CA ASN A 64 0.91 -14.75 -1.49
C ASN A 64 -0.29 -15.60 -1.94
N ASP A 65 -0.99 -15.16 -2.97
CA ASP A 65 -2.26 -15.75 -3.40
C ASP A 65 -2.28 -16.08 -4.89
N VAL A 66 -2.50 -15.10 -5.75
CA VAL A 66 -2.56 -15.26 -7.21
C VAL A 66 -1.50 -14.38 -7.88
N ILE A 67 -1.37 -14.47 -9.19
CA ILE A 67 -0.48 -13.59 -9.94
C ILE A 67 -1.09 -12.19 -9.99
N HIS A 68 -0.26 -11.19 -9.69
CA HIS A 68 -0.51 -9.77 -9.88
C HIS A 68 0.59 -9.18 -10.75
N ALA A 69 0.46 -7.93 -11.19
CA ALA A 69 1.57 -7.20 -11.81
C ALA A 69 1.60 -5.76 -11.30
N TRP A 70 2.75 -5.35 -10.78
CA TRP A 70 3.01 -3.98 -10.36
C TRP A 70 3.38 -3.15 -11.58
N MET A 71 2.53 -2.21 -11.98
CA MET A 71 2.73 -1.38 -13.17
C MET A 71 2.51 0.08 -12.87
N VAL A 72 3.50 0.92 -13.19
CA VAL A 72 3.40 2.38 -13.19
C VAL A 72 3.86 2.89 -14.56
N PRO A 73 2.94 3.23 -15.44
CA PRO A 73 3.25 3.62 -16.83
C PRO A 73 4.24 4.77 -16.94
N ALA A 74 4.11 5.79 -16.07
CA ALA A 74 5.00 6.94 -16.06
C ALA A 74 6.48 6.60 -15.80
N PHE A 75 6.76 5.45 -15.18
CA PHE A 75 8.13 4.96 -14.95
C PHE A 75 8.58 3.95 -16.01
N GLY A 76 7.71 3.57 -16.94
CA GLY A 76 7.99 2.54 -17.94
C GLY A 76 8.18 1.15 -17.32
N VAL A 77 7.55 0.86 -16.17
CA VAL A 77 7.74 -0.38 -15.41
C VAL A 77 6.46 -1.19 -15.35
N LYS A 78 6.58 -2.47 -15.70
CA LYS A 78 5.62 -3.55 -15.39
C LYS A 78 6.40 -4.75 -14.88
N GLN A 79 6.07 -5.25 -13.68
CA GLN A 79 6.72 -6.41 -13.10
C GLN A 79 5.69 -7.33 -12.46
N ASP A 80 5.64 -8.56 -12.91
CA ASP A 80 4.74 -9.56 -12.37
C ASP A 80 5.14 -9.94 -10.94
N ALA A 81 4.14 -10.11 -10.08
CA ALA A 81 4.25 -10.62 -8.73
C ALA A 81 3.61 -12.02 -8.70
N ILE A 82 4.46 -13.05 -8.69
CA ILE A 82 4.07 -14.44 -8.89
C ILE A 82 4.26 -15.20 -7.58
N PRO A 83 3.25 -15.99 -7.11
CA PRO A 83 3.39 -16.83 -5.93
C PRO A 83 4.57 -17.79 -6.05
N GLY A 84 5.39 -17.85 -5.00
CA GLY A 84 6.57 -18.72 -4.95
C GLY A 84 7.79 -18.21 -5.72
N PHE A 85 7.68 -17.09 -6.43
CA PHE A 85 8.80 -16.48 -7.15
C PHE A 85 9.10 -15.09 -6.63
N VAL A 86 10.37 -14.72 -6.64
CA VAL A 86 10.83 -13.36 -6.38
C VAL A 86 11.35 -12.77 -7.69
N ARG A 87 10.78 -11.66 -8.10
CA ARG A 87 11.15 -10.91 -9.29
C ARG A 87 11.60 -9.52 -8.89
N ASP A 88 12.35 -8.85 -9.74
CA ASP A 88 12.73 -7.46 -9.48
C ASP A 88 12.79 -6.62 -10.76
N THR A 89 12.63 -5.34 -10.54
CA THR A 89 12.81 -4.28 -11.52
C THR A 89 13.33 -3.04 -10.81
N TRP A 90 13.53 -1.96 -11.53
CA TRP A 90 13.93 -0.69 -10.94
C TRP A 90 13.44 0.49 -11.78
N PHE A 91 13.33 1.63 -11.12
CA PHE A 91 13.10 2.91 -11.78
C PHE A 91 13.89 4.02 -11.08
N ARG A 92 13.94 5.19 -11.73
CA ARG A 92 14.44 6.43 -11.14
C ARG A 92 13.52 7.57 -11.57
N ALA A 93 12.80 8.14 -10.63
CA ALA A 93 11.95 9.28 -10.86
C ALA A 93 12.78 10.58 -10.78
N GLU A 94 12.79 11.37 -11.85
CA GLU A 94 13.59 12.59 -11.95
C GLU A 94 12.83 13.86 -11.55
N LYS A 95 11.53 13.74 -11.29
CA LYS A 95 10.66 14.84 -10.86
C LYS A 95 9.87 14.43 -9.64
N PRO A 96 9.64 15.34 -8.68
CA PRO A 96 8.73 15.07 -7.56
C PRO A 96 7.28 15.08 -8.05
N GLY A 97 6.38 14.50 -7.26
CA GLY A 97 4.95 14.47 -7.55
C GLY A 97 4.31 13.12 -7.32
N ASP A 98 3.07 13.01 -7.73
CA ASP A 98 2.24 11.83 -7.57
C ASP A 98 2.15 11.08 -8.91
N PHE A 99 2.44 9.78 -8.87
CA PHE A 99 2.43 8.89 -10.03
C PHE A 99 1.52 7.70 -9.74
N TYR A 100 0.73 7.33 -10.73
CA TYR A 100 -0.31 6.32 -10.55
C TYR A 100 -0.08 5.13 -11.45
N GLY A 101 -0.53 3.99 -10.96
CA GLY A 101 -0.51 2.73 -11.66
C GLY A 101 -1.63 1.81 -11.19
N GLN A 102 -1.67 0.63 -11.73
CA GLN A 102 -2.69 -0.37 -11.42
C GLN A 102 -2.08 -1.77 -11.48
N CYS A 103 -2.76 -2.73 -10.86
CA CYS A 103 -2.48 -4.13 -11.11
C CYS A 103 -2.71 -4.42 -12.61
N ALA A 104 -1.72 -4.97 -13.27
CA ALA A 104 -1.73 -5.22 -14.72
C ALA A 104 -1.80 -6.71 -15.07
N GLU A 105 -2.20 -7.56 -14.12
CA GLU A 105 -2.49 -8.99 -14.32
C GLU A 105 -3.84 -9.31 -13.70
N LEU A 106 -4.77 -9.90 -14.46
CA LEU A 106 -6.11 -10.22 -13.96
C LEU A 106 -6.02 -11.14 -12.73
N CYS A 107 -6.44 -10.63 -11.58
CA CYS A 107 -6.24 -11.26 -10.29
C CYS A 107 -7.55 -11.56 -9.52
N GLY A 108 -8.70 -11.48 -10.16
CA GLY A 108 -10.00 -11.79 -9.58
C GLY A 108 -10.99 -10.63 -9.55
N LYS A 109 -12.00 -10.74 -8.71
CA LYS A 109 -13.18 -9.85 -8.67
C LYS A 109 -12.83 -8.37 -8.47
N GLU A 110 -11.87 -8.08 -7.62
CA GLU A 110 -11.48 -6.71 -7.23
C GLU A 110 -10.19 -6.23 -7.95
N HIS A 111 -9.88 -6.83 -9.10
CA HIS A 111 -8.67 -6.50 -9.88
C HIS A 111 -8.53 -4.99 -10.15
N ALA A 112 -9.62 -4.29 -10.45
CA ALA A 112 -9.61 -2.85 -10.70
C ALA A 112 -9.49 -1.98 -9.43
N TYR A 113 -9.60 -2.58 -8.25
CA TYR A 113 -9.68 -1.89 -6.96
C TYR A 113 -8.40 -2.01 -6.12
N MET A 114 -7.27 -2.33 -6.75
CA MET A 114 -5.94 -2.35 -6.12
C MET A 114 -4.96 -1.47 -6.89
N PRO A 115 -5.17 -0.15 -6.87
CA PRO A 115 -4.29 0.80 -7.55
C PRO A 115 -2.93 0.90 -6.89
N ILE A 116 -2.01 1.53 -7.62
CA ILE A 116 -0.67 1.88 -7.17
C ILE A 116 -0.57 3.41 -7.17
N HIS A 117 -0.20 3.98 -6.03
CA HIS A 117 0.11 5.40 -5.93
C HIS A 117 1.53 5.54 -5.40
N VAL A 118 2.41 6.12 -6.21
CA VAL A 118 3.79 6.41 -5.84
C VAL A 118 3.95 7.92 -5.67
N LYS A 119 4.35 8.33 -4.47
CA LYS A 119 4.67 9.72 -4.16
C LYS A 119 6.18 9.91 -4.18
N VAL A 120 6.66 10.71 -5.11
CA VAL A 120 8.08 11.04 -5.25
C VAL A 120 8.36 12.35 -4.53
N LEU A 121 9.26 12.33 -3.56
CA LEU A 121 9.62 13.50 -2.75
C LEU A 121 11.06 13.93 -3.01
N PRO A 122 11.37 15.25 -2.92
CA PRO A 122 12.73 15.72 -2.74
C PRO A 122 13.41 15.02 -1.55
N GLN A 123 14.74 14.94 -1.55
CA GLN A 123 15.47 14.13 -0.57
C GLN A 123 15.22 14.55 0.88
N ASP A 124 15.16 15.83 1.15
CA ASP A 124 14.88 16.39 2.49
C ASP A 124 13.48 16.05 2.99
N GLU A 125 12.48 16.20 2.12
CA GLU A 125 11.09 15.82 2.42
C GLU A 125 10.95 14.30 2.62
N TYR A 126 11.67 13.50 1.82
CA TYR A 126 11.69 12.05 1.99
C TYR A 126 12.29 11.66 3.35
N THR A 127 13.41 12.26 3.74
CA THR A 127 14.04 12.02 5.04
C THR A 127 13.10 12.40 6.19
N ALA A 128 12.40 13.53 6.09
CA ALA A 128 11.40 13.95 7.07
C ALA A 128 10.22 12.96 7.15
N TRP A 129 9.72 12.51 5.99
CA TRP A 129 8.67 11.50 5.92
C TRP A 129 9.10 10.18 6.59
N VAL A 130 10.31 9.69 6.30
CA VAL A 130 10.87 8.47 6.93
C VAL A 130 10.90 8.60 8.45
N ALA A 131 11.37 9.73 8.97
CA ALA A 131 11.42 9.97 10.41
C ALA A 131 10.01 9.98 11.04
N GLY A 132 9.06 10.63 10.38
CA GLY A 132 7.66 10.67 10.79
C GLY A 132 7.00 9.29 10.78
N GLU A 133 7.23 8.51 9.74
CA GLU A 133 6.67 7.18 9.58
C GLU A 133 7.22 6.19 10.60
N LYS A 134 8.53 6.20 10.83
CA LYS A 134 9.17 5.40 11.89
C LYS A 134 8.63 5.75 13.27
N LYS A 135 8.42 7.04 13.56
CA LYS A 135 7.79 7.49 14.82
C LYS A 135 6.35 6.99 14.94
N ARG A 136 5.57 7.07 13.86
CA ARG A 136 4.19 6.56 13.80
C ARG A 136 4.15 5.06 14.08
N LEU A 137 5.00 4.28 13.41
CA LEU A 137 5.10 2.83 13.61
C LEU A 137 5.54 2.46 15.03
N ALA A 138 6.51 3.17 15.59
CA ALA A 138 6.95 2.97 16.99
C ALA A 138 5.82 3.24 17.99
N ALA A 139 4.98 4.25 17.73
CA ALA A 139 3.82 4.56 18.58
C ALA A 139 2.68 3.52 18.47
N LEU A 140 2.64 2.76 17.37
CA LEU A 140 1.68 1.67 17.15
C LEU A 140 2.21 0.32 17.64
N ALA A 141 3.51 0.21 17.88
CA ALA A 141 4.13 -1.02 18.35
C ALA A 141 3.63 -1.35 19.76
N ASP A 142 3.25 -2.60 19.94
CA ASP A 142 2.87 -3.09 21.27
C ASP A 142 4.11 -3.34 22.11
N ASP A 143 4.00 -3.04 23.41
CA ASP A 143 4.95 -3.54 24.37
C ASP A 143 4.80 -5.07 24.47
N PRO A 144 5.80 -5.86 24.07
CA PRO A 144 5.72 -7.32 24.12
C PRO A 144 5.61 -7.87 25.56
N ALA A 145 5.94 -7.08 26.56
CA ALA A 145 5.80 -7.44 27.97
C ALA A 145 4.41 -7.12 28.54
N LYS A 146 3.58 -6.37 27.82
CA LYS A 146 2.25 -5.98 28.29
C LYS A 146 1.30 -7.17 28.31
N VAL A 147 0.74 -7.46 29.47
CA VAL A 147 -0.39 -8.39 29.62
C VAL A 147 -1.69 -7.65 29.34
N TRP A 148 -2.38 -8.05 28.30
CA TRP A 148 -3.61 -7.41 27.84
C TRP A 148 -4.84 -8.03 28.52
N THR A 149 -5.75 -7.21 28.98
CA THR A 149 -7.09 -7.64 29.37
C THR A 149 -7.94 -7.95 28.13
N LEU A 150 -8.98 -8.75 28.28
CA LEU A 150 -9.89 -9.04 27.16
C LEU A 150 -10.53 -7.77 26.59
N ALA A 151 -10.91 -6.81 27.43
CA ALA A 151 -11.51 -5.55 26.99
C ALA A 151 -10.54 -4.71 26.14
N GLU A 152 -9.25 -4.64 26.52
CA GLU A 152 -8.22 -3.96 25.74
C GLU A 152 -7.96 -4.66 24.41
N LEU A 153 -7.94 -6.00 24.41
CA LEU A 153 -7.78 -6.79 23.17
C LEU A 153 -8.95 -6.56 22.21
N VAL A 154 -10.18 -6.54 22.70
CA VAL A 154 -11.36 -6.26 21.88
C VAL A 154 -11.28 -4.87 21.28
N ALA A 155 -11.05 -3.83 22.09
CA ALA A 155 -10.96 -2.45 21.62
C ALA A 155 -9.82 -2.23 20.58
N ARG A 156 -8.71 -2.95 20.74
CA ARG A 156 -7.63 -2.94 19.74
C ARG A 156 -8.00 -3.74 18.50
N GLY A 157 -8.58 -4.91 18.66
CA GLY A 157 -9.03 -5.77 17.58
C GLY A 157 -10.02 -5.09 16.66
N GLU A 158 -10.96 -4.32 17.19
CA GLU A 158 -11.91 -3.50 16.42
C GLU A 158 -11.18 -2.52 15.50
N LYS A 159 -10.17 -1.82 16.00
CA LYS A 159 -9.37 -0.88 15.19
C LYS A 159 -8.58 -1.59 14.09
N VAL A 160 -7.96 -2.71 14.41
CA VAL A 160 -7.21 -3.54 13.45
C VAL A 160 -8.14 -4.11 12.40
N TYR A 161 -9.31 -4.61 12.83
CA TYR A 161 -10.33 -5.16 11.93
C TYR A 161 -10.84 -4.10 10.96
N ALA A 162 -11.23 -2.92 11.47
CA ALA A 162 -11.71 -1.82 10.65
C ALA A 162 -10.68 -1.37 9.61
N ALA A 163 -9.39 -1.30 10.00
CA ALA A 163 -8.32 -0.84 9.12
C ALA A 163 -7.87 -1.88 8.08
N ASN A 164 -7.95 -3.19 8.39
CA ASN A 164 -7.30 -4.21 7.56
C ASN A 164 -8.25 -5.29 7.02
N CYS A 165 -9.40 -5.49 7.64
CA CYS A 165 -10.26 -6.63 7.38
C CYS A 165 -11.66 -6.23 6.86
N ALA A 166 -12.21 -5.12 7.35
CA ALA A 166 -13.58 -4.69 7.05
C ALA A 166 -13.81 -4.44 5.56
N ALA A 167 -12.79 -4.00 4.82
CA ALA A 167 -12.90 -3.76 3.38
C ALA A 167 -13.32 -5.01 2.58
N CYS A 168 -12.92 -6.20 3.05
CA CYS A 168 -13.27 -7.48 2.41
C CYS A 168 -14.35 -8.24 3.17
N HIS A 169 -14.37 -8.10 4.51
CA HIS A 169 -15.25 -8.89 5.38
C HIS A 169 -16.44 -8.09 5.92
N GLN A 170 -16.66 -6.87 5.41
CA GLN A 170 -17.67 -5.92 5.88
C GLN A 170 -17.51 -5.55 7.37
N GLU A 171 -18.20 -4.51 7.82
CA GLU A 171 -18.10 -4.06 9.23
C GLU A 171 -18.59 -5.11 10.23
N ASN A 172 -19.49 -5.99 9.81
CA ASN A 172 -20.10 -7.03 10.63
C ASN A 172 -19.37 -8.39 10.57
N GLY A 173 -18.30 -8.52 9.80
CA GLY A 173 -17.52 -9.75 9.66
C GLY A 173 -18.22 -10.89 8.91
N LYS A 174 -19.31 -10.61 8.19
CA LYS A 174 -20.09 -11.66 7.52
C LYS A 174 -19.78 -11.81 6.02
N GLY A 175 -18.84 -11.05 5.49
CA GLY A 175 -18.36 -11.17 4.10
C GLY A 175 -19.29 -10.58 3.06
#